data_67f84d98c7780a81116ba34657a41a34
#
_entry.id   67f84d98c7780a81116ba34657a41a34
#
_cell.length_a   1.000
_cell.length_b   1.000
_cell.length_c   1.000
_cell.angle_alpha   90.00
_cell.angle_beta   90.00
_cell.angle_gamma   90.00
#
_symmetry.space_group_name_H-M   'P 1'
#
loop_
_entity.id
_entity.type
_entity.pdbx_description
1 polymer ?
#
loop_
_entity_poly.entity_id
_entity_poly.type
_entity_poly.pdbx_seq_one_letter_code
_entity_poly.pdbx_strand_id
1 'polypeptide(L)'
;YRKMVDMYTLQVDHAKVLETVRKTMKLFNVRLPQSPLLIQFKVLVNLLTLKFRLRNTLSKDIIEFPVSTNLEHIELATIVLKAGPSAYLSNQNLFAWMVLFEVRYAIKRGSTPYSPLGYMGYGMILHKAFGDLDSAYGLAKMALQLNEKMGTPLPVHTLKFTFSHFIKHFREEASITADEFRQLYRVALEAGDHIYTGFFLNNLFLFFVCKIKIPLIIS
;
A
#
# COMPACT_ATOMS: atom_id res chain seq x y z
N TYR A 1 3.65 -12.47 16.28
CA TYR A 1 4.02 -11.11 15.82
C TYR A 1 2.89 -10.45 15.03
N ARG A 2 2.18 -11.17 14.13
CA ARG A 2 1.05 -10.61 13.35
C ARG A 2 0.00 -9.95 14.27
N LYS A 3 -0.50 -10.67 15.29
CA LYS A 3 -1.45 -10.14 16.28
C LYS A 3 -0.91 -8.92 17.04
N MET A 4 0.40 -8.86 17.28
CA MET A 4 1.04 -7.70 17.94
C MET A 4 1.03 -6.47 17.02
N VAL A 5 1.30 -6.65 15.72
CA VAL A 5 1.19 -5.57 14.74
C VAL A 5 -0.25 -5.04 14.71
N ASP A 6 -1.25 -5.93 14.62
CA ASP A 6 -2.66 -5.54 14.61
C ASP A 6 -3.04 -4.78 15.90
N MET A 7 -2.66 -5.28 17.06
CA MET A 7 -2.93 -4.65 18.37
C MET A 7 -2.29 -3.27 18.48
N TYR A 8 -1.00 -3.13 18.18
CA TYR A 8 -0.31 -1.84 18.27
C TYR A 8 -0.80 -0.84 17.21
N THR A 9 -1.25 -1.33 16.03
CA THR A 9 -1.85 -0.46 15.01
C THR A 9 -3.18 0.12 15.52
N LEU A 10 -4.02 -0.70 16.16
CA LEU A 10 -5.26 -0.22 16.80
C LEU A 10 -5.01 0.77 17.94
N GLN A 11 -3.91 0.60 18.68
CA GLN A 11 -3.48 1.54 19.73
C GLN A 11 -2.80 2.80 19.17
N VAL A 12 -2.64 2.91 17.84
CA VAL A 12 -1.91 4.00 17.17
C VAL A 12 -0.46 4.13 17.65
N ASP A 13 0.12 3.05 18.19
CA ASP A 13 1.50 3.00 18.63
C ASP A 13 2.45 2.60 17.49
N HIS A 14 2.67 3.54 16.58
CA HIS A 14 3.50 3.32 15.39
C HIS A 14 4.92 2.86 15.73
N ALA A 15 5.47 3.32 16.85
CA ALA A 15 6.82 2.95 17.28
C ALA A 15 6.90 1.45 17.59
N LYS A 16 5.95 0.92 18.37
CA LYS A 16 5.88 -0.52 18.69
C LYS A 16 5.55 -1.37 17.47
N VAL A 17 4.71 -0.87 16.55
CA VAL A 17 4.48 -1.55 15.26
C VAL A 17 5.80 -1.75 14.54
N LEU A 18 6.57 -0.67 14.31
CA LEU A 18 7.84 -0.75 13.58
C LEU A 18 8.93 -1.54 14.31
N GLU A 19 8.95 -1.49 15.64
CA GLU A 19 9.83 -2.34 16.44
C GLU A 19 9.49 -3.83 16.27
N THR A 20 8.19 -4.17 16.28
CA THR A 20 7.71 -5.53 16.06
C THR A 20 8.09 -6.04 14.68
N VAL A 21 7.91 -5.21 13.63
CA VAL A 21 8.37 -5.55 12.27
C VAL A 21 9.87 -5.80 12.24
N ARG A 22 10.67 -4.94 12.89
CA ARG A 22 12.13 -5.09 12.94
C ARG A 22 12.55 -6.40 13.59
N LYS A 23 11.93 -6.74 14.73
CA LYS A 23 12.18 -8.02 15.43
C LYS A 23 11.83 -9.21 14.54
N THR A 24 10.68 -9.16 13.89
CA THR A 24 10.22 -10.24 13.01
C THR A 24 11.14 -10.41 11.80
N MET A 25 11.46 -9.32 11.09
CA MET A 25 12.36 -9.39 9.93
C MET A 25 13.72 -9.99 10.28
N LYS A 26 14.24 -9.72 11.48
CA LYS A 26 15.49 -10.30 11.96
C LYS A 26 15.41 -11.83 12.09
N LEU A 27 14.25 -12.37 12.49
CA LEU A 27 14.03 -13.83 12.56
C LEU A 27 14.09 -14.49 11.17
N PHE A 28 13.69 -13.78 10.13
CA PHE A 28 13.80 -14.23 8.74
C PHE A 28 15.14 -13.85 8.06
N ASN A 29 16.17 -13.51 8.85
CA ASN A 29 17.48 -13.07 8.37
C ASN A 29 17.42 -11.83 7.45
N VAL A 30 16.38 -10.99 7.56
CA VAL A 30 16.24 -9.73 6.85
C VAL A 30 16.52 -8.58 7.81
N ARG A 31 17.51 -7.75 7.47
CA ARG A 31 17.87 -6.58 8.27
C ARG A 31 17.17 -5.33 7.77
N LEU A 32 16.26 -4.80 8.58
CA LEU A 32 15.66 -3.49 8.36
C LEU A 32 16.74 -2.40 8.50
N PRO A 33 16.94 -1.51 7.52
CA PRO A 33 17.91 -0.43 7.66
C PRO A 33 17.47 0.53 8.77
N GLN A 34 18.44 1.04 9.56
CA GLN A 34 18.15 1.91 10.71
C GLN A 34 18.54 3.37 10.45
N SER A 35 19.66 3.59 9.76
CA SER A 35 20.11 4.94 9.42
C SER A 35 19.20 5.58 8.37
N PRO A 36 18.72 6.81 8.56
CA PRO A 36 17.91 7.53 7.57
C PRO A 36 18.59 7.60 6.20
N LEU A 37 19.87 7.90 6.15
CA LEU A 37 20.64 7.96 4.89
C LEU A 37 20.72 6.60 4.19
N LEU A 38 20.91 5.52 4.97
CA LEU A 38 20.93 4.17 4.42
C LEU A 38 19.55 3.75 3.87
N ILE A 39 18.47 4.15 4.55
CA ILE A 39 17.11 3.92 4.05
C ILE A 39 16.91 4.63 2.72
N GLN A 40 17.22 5.93 2.63
CA GLN A 40 17.07 6.71 1.40
C GLN A 40 17.89 6.13 0.25
N PHE A 41 19.16 5.79 0.50
CA PHE A 41 20.02 5.16 -0.49
C PHE A 41 19.43 3.83 -0.99
N LYS A 42 18.99 2.96 -0.07
CA LYS A 42 18.36 1.68 -0.46
C LYS A 42 17.04 1.87 -1.19
N VAL A 43 16.23 2.86 -0.82
CA VAL A 43 15.00 3.22 -1.56
C VAL A 43 15.34 3.61 -2.98
N LEU A 44 16.28 4.52 -3.18
CA LEU A 44 16.70 4.97 -4.52
C LEU A 44 17.19 3.80 -5.39
N VAL A 45 18.12 3.01 -4.87
CA VAL A 45 18.68 1.85 -5.60
C VAL A 45 17.58 0.83 -5.95
N ASN A 46 16.71 0.51 -4.99
CA ASN A 46 15.61 -0.44 -5.22
C ASN A 46 14.60 0.08 -6.24
N LEU A 47 14.26 1.37 -6.15
CA LEU A 47 13.31 2.02 -7.05
C LEU A 47 13.81 2.02 -8.49
N LEU A 48 15.06 2.44 -8.70
CA LEU A 48 15.69 2.43 -10.03
C LEU A 48 15.82 1.00 -10.59
N THR A 49 16.22 0.05 -9.75
CA THR A 49 16.34 -1.36 -10.14
C THR A 49 14.99 -1.95 -10.55
N LEU A 50 13.92 -1.68 -9.80
CA LEU A 50 12.58 -2.15 -10.12
C LEU A 50 12.04 -1.47 -11.37
N LYS A 51 12.22 -0.15 -11.51
CA LYS A 51 11.78 0.59 -12.70
C LYS A 51 12.47 0.05 -13.96
N PHE A 52 13.77 -0.23 -13.90
CA PHE A 52 14.49 -0.84 -15.02
C PHE A 52 14.01 -2.26 -15.32
N ARG A 53 13.85 -3.09 -14.27
CA ARG A 53 13.46 -4.50 -14.41
C ARG A 53 12.03 -4.65 -14.96
N LEU A 54 11.11 -3.81 -14.55
CA LEU A 54 9.70 -3.88 -14.92
C LEU A 54 9.32 -3.02 -16.13
N ARG A 55 10.27 -2.27 -16.71
CA ARG A 55 9.99 -1.34 -17.82
C ARG A 55 9.31 -1.98 -19.04
N ASN A 56 9.62 -3.25 -19.32
CA ASN A 56 9.08 -4.02 -20.43
C ASN A 56 8.09 -5.11 -19.99
N THR A 57 7.76 -5.16 -18.69
CA THR A 57 6.84 -6.16 -18.13
C THR A 57 5.44 -5.58 -18.17
N LEU A 58 4.55 -6.23 -18.88
CA LEU A 58 3.15 -5.83 -18.93
C LEU A 58 2.44 -6.23 -17.61
N SER A 59 1.40 -5.49 -17.25
CA SER A 59 0.59 -5.79 -16.07
C SER A 59 0.05 -7.24 -16.07
N LYS A 60 -0.33 -7.76 -17.24
CA LYS A 60 -0.76 -9.16 -17.41
C LYS A 60 0.33 -10.17 -17.04
N ASP A 61 1.58 -9.86 -17.33
CA ASP A 61 2.71 -10.77 -17.04
C ASP A 61 2.95 -10.87 -15.54
N ILE A 62 2.76 -9.76 -14.80
CA ILE A 62 2.86 -9.74 -13.33
C ILE A 62 1.75 -10.57 -12.70
N ILE A 63 0.53 -10.54 -13.25
CA ILE A 63 -0.60 -11.35 -12.78
C ILE A 63 -0.30 -12.85 -12.94
N GLU A 64 0.47 -13.22 -13.96
CA GLU A 64 0.86 -14.61 -14.22
C GLU A 64 2.10 -15.08 -13.42
N PHE A 65 2.71 -14.22 -12.62
CA PHE A 65 3.80 -14.65 -11.76
C PHE A 65 3.33 -15.77 -10.80
N PRO A 66 4.21 -16.74 -10.52
CA PRO A 66 3.84 -17.85 -9.64
C PRO A 66 3.42 -17.33 -8.26
N VAL A 67 2.46 -18.02 -7.64
CA VAL A 67 2.08 -17.78 -6.25
C VAL A 67 3.07 -18.48 -5.33
N SER A 68 3.57 -17.77 -4.34
CA SER A 68 4.48 -18.35 -3.36
C SER A 68 3.76 -19.35 -2.46
N THR A 69 4.35 -20.52 -2.29
CA THR A 69 3.93 -21.55 -1.32
C THR A 69 4.79 -21.55 -0.06
N ASN A 70 5.81 -20.71 -0.02
CA ASN A 70 6.71 -20.61 1.12
C ASN A 70 6.05 -19.81 2.26
N LEU A 71 5.72 -20.49 3.35
CA LEU A 71 5.05 -19.91 4.51
C LEU A 71 5.85 -18.77 5.16
N GLU A 72 7.17 -18.88 5.22
CA GLU A 72 8.03 -17.83 5.78
C GLU A 72 7.94 -16.56 4.94
N HIS A 73 7.93 -16.70 3.62
CA HIS A 73 7.76 -15.57 2.71
C HIS A 73 6.38 -14.92 2.88
N ILE A 74 5.32 -15.72 2.94
CA ILE A 74 3.95 -15.23 3.13
C ILE A 74 3.82 -14.47 4.45
N GLU A 75 4.35 -15.03 5.55
CA GLU A 75 4.31 -14.37 6.85
C GLU A 75 5.12 -13.07 6.89
N LEU A 76 6.30 -13.07 6.30
CA LEU A 76 7.13 -11.87 6.21
C LEU A 76 6.42 -10.75 5.43
N ALA A 77 5.89 -11.05 4.24
CA ALA A 77 5.13 -10.10 3.43
C ALA A 77 3.90 -9.57 4.19
N THR A 78 3.17 -10.47 4.86
CA THR A 78 2.00 -10.12 5.68
C THR A 78 2.36 -9.08 6.75
N ILE A 79 3.39 -9.34 7.54
CA ILE A 79 3.77 -8.47 8.67
C ILE A 79 4.31 -7.14 8.16
N VAL A 80 5.13 -7.15 7.11
CA VAL A 80 5.70 -5.95 6.51
C VAL A 80 4.60 -5.03 5.96
N LEU A 81 3.66 -5.57 5.20
CA LEU A 81 2.63 -4.75 4.55
C LEU A 81 1.48 -4.36 5.48
N LYS A 82 1.14 -5.19 6.48
CA LYS A 82 0.21 -4.78 7.55
C LYS A 82 0.70 -3.58 8.35
N ALA A 83 1.99 -3.45 8.52
CA ALA A 83 2.59 -2.27 9.16
C ALA A 83 2.68 -1.05 8.23
N GLY A 84 2.26 -1.17 6.98
CA GLY A 84 2.29 -0.11 5.98
C GLY A 84 1.68 1.21 6.45
N PRO A 85 0.44 1.25 6.97
CA PRO A 85 -0.16 2.47 7.49
C PRO A 85 0.67 3.15 8.58
N SER A 86 1.19 2.39 9.54
CA SER A 86 2.04 2.92 10.61
C SER A 86 3.36 3.48 10.07
N ALA A 87 3.99 2.79 9.11
CA ALA A 87 5.21 3.27 8.47
C ALA A 87 4.94 4.52 7.63
N TYR A 88 3.83 4.56 6.88
CA TYR A 88 3.46 5.72 6.06
C TYR A 88 3.27 6.99 6.90
N LEU A 89 2.59 6.86 8.04
CA LEU A 89 2.30 7.99 8.93
C LEU A 89 3.51 8.47 9.74
N SER A 90 4.44 7.57 10.10
CA SER A 90 5.56 7.89 10.99
C SER A 90 6.91 8.00 10.28
N ASN A 91 7.15 7.27 9.19
CA ASN A 91 8.41 7.26 8.44
C ASN A 91 8.23 6.84 6.98
N GLN A 92 7.93 7.82 6.12
CA GLN A 92 7.63 7.58 4.70
C GLN A 92 8.80 6.92 3.92
N ASN A 93 10.04 7.19 4.29
CA ASN A 93 11.19 6.54 3.65
C ASN A 93 11.24 5.05 4.01
N LEU A 94 10.93 4.71 5.25
CA LEU A 94 10.83 3.32 5.69
C LEU A 94 9.66 2.61 5.02
N PHE A 95 8.50 3.27 4.91
CA PHE A 95 7.37 2.76 4.14
C PHE A 95 7.77 2.43 2.69
N ALA A 96 8.43 3.38 2.01
CA ALA A 96 8.91 3.15 0.65
C ALA A 96 9.87 1.97 0.56
N TRP A 97 10.81 1.86 1.51
CA TRP A 97 11.71 0.72 1.56
C TRP A 97 10.97 -0.62 1.73
N MET A 98 9.97 -0.67 2.64
CA MET A 98 9.17 -1.86 2.91
C MET A 98 8.38 -2.31 1.66
N VAL A 99 7.74 -1.38 0.97
CA VAL A 99 7.02 -1.64 -0.28
C VAL A 99 7.96 -2.19 -1.36
N LEU A 100 9.09 -1.50 -1.60
CA LEU A 100 10.05 -1.92 -2.62
C LEU A 100 10.73 -3.25 -2.29
N PHE A 101 10.95 -3.51 -0.99
CA PHE A 101 11.44 -4.81 -0.52
C PHE A 101 10.45 -5.92 -0.87
N GLU A 102 9.16 -5.74 -0.56
CA GLU A 102 8.13 -6.74 -0.83
C GLU A 102 7.99 -7.01 -2.33
N VAL A 103 7.87 -5.97 -3.16
CA VAL A 103 7.75 -6.13 -4.62
C VAL A 103 8.94 -6.88 -5.20
N ARG A 104 10.18 -6.55 -4.79
CA ARG A 104 11.37 -7.31 -5.21
C ARG A 104 11.33 -8.76 -4.78
N TYR A 105 10.79 -9.00 -3.57
CA TYR A 105 10.71 -10.34 -3.02
C TYR A 105 9.66 -11.16 -3.76
N ALA A 106 8.48 -10.56 -4.07
CA ALA A 106 7.43 -11.17 -4.87
C ALA A 106 7.90 -11.55 -6.28
N ILE A 107 8.61 -10.64 -6.97
CA ILE A 107 9.17 -10.90 -8.31
C ILE A 107 10.17 -12.06 -8.29
N LYS A 108 10.92 -12.22 -7.20
CA LYS A 108 11.95 -13.26 -7.09
C LYS A 108 11.42 -14.61 -6.62
N ARG A 109 10.40 -14.62 -5.76
CA ARG A 109 9.94 -15.80 -5.02
C ARG A 109 8.47 -16.16 -5.23
N GLY A 110 7.78 -15.39 -6.04
CA GLY A 110 6.35 -15.52 -6.29
C GLY A 110 5.51 -14.55 -5.47
N SER A 111 4.30 -14.29 -5.96
CA SER A 111 3.35 -13.39 -5.32
C SER A 111 2.77 -14.01 -4.04
N THR A 112 2.54 -13.18 -3.04
CA THR A 112 1.89 -13.55 -1.77
C THR A 112 0.48 -12.96 -1.71
N PRO A 113 -0.37 -13.37 -0.77
CA PRO A 113 -1.67 -12.74 -0.54
C PRO A 113 -1.62 -11.22 -0.32
N TYR A 114 -0.47 -10.69 0.09
CA TYR A 114 -0.26 -9.25 0.31
C TYR A 114 0.42 -8.53 -0.87
N SER A 115 0.94 -9.24 -1.86
CA SER A 115 1.60 -8.64 -3.03
C SER A 115 0.72 -7.63 -3.81
N PRO A 116 -0.62 -7.78 -3.90
CA PRO A 116 -1.47 -6.73 -4.50
C PRO A 116 -1.27 -5.36 -3.85
N LEU A 117 -1.21 -5.31 -2.51
CA LEU A 117 -0.95 -4.06 -1.78
C LEU A 117 0.49 -3.55 -2.01
N GLY A 118 1.45 -4.45 -2.12
CA GLY A 118 2.84 -4.11 -2.47
C GLY A 118 2.95 -3.46 -3.86
N TYR A 119 2.34 -4.04 -4.89
CA TYR A 119 2.35 -3.47 -6.24
C TYR A 119 1.61 -2.12 -6.31
N MET A 120 0.50 -1.98 -5.59
CA MET A 120 -0.22 -0.70 -5.49
C MET A 120 0.64 0.37 -4.82
N GLY A 121 1.31 0.04 -3.72
CA GLY A 121 2.27 0.92 -3.05
C GLY A 121 3.46 1.29 -3.94
N TYR A 122 3.93 0.38 -4.79
CA TYR A 122 4.96 0.67 -5.78
C TYR A 122 4.47 1.71 -6.81
N GLY A 123 3.22 1.59 -7.28
CA GLY A 123 2.58 2.60 -8.12
C GLY A 123 2.55 3.98 -7.46
N MET A 124 2.16 4.06 -6.17
CA MET A 124 2.21 5.31 -5.39
C MET A 124 3.62 5.93 -5.38
N ILE A 125 4.64 5.10 -5.19
CA ILE A 125 6.04 5.57 -5.15
C ILE A 125 6.48 6.07 -6.53
N LEU A 126 6.11 5.40 -7.62
CA LEU A 126 6.42 5.83 -8.99
C LEU A 126 5.78 7.19 -9.30
N HIS A 127 4.51 7.37 -8.95
CA HIS A 127 3.82 8.64 -9.13
C HIS A 127 4.49 9.75 -8.32
N LYS A 128 4.76 9.51 -7.04
CA LYS A 128 5.39 10.51 -6.16
C LYS A 128 6.82 10.88 -6.59
N ALA A 129 7.61 9.90 -7.04
CA ALA A 129 9.03 10.10 -7.35
C ALA A 129 9.28 10.63 -8.78
N PHE A 130 8.43 10.27 -9.74
CA PHE A 130 8.66 10.56 -11.16
C PHE A 130 7.47 11.23 -11.86
N GLY A 131 6.35 11.47 -11.17
CA GLY A 131 5.11 11.94 -11.80
C GLY A 131 4.46 10.91 -12.73
N ASP A 132 4.88 9.63 -12.68
CA ASP A 132 4.46 8.56 -13.58
C ASP A 132 3.08 8.02 -13.18
N LEU A 133 2.05 8.84 -13.47
CA LEU A 133 0.67 8.51 -13.14
C LEU A 133 0.13 7.33 -13.96
N ASP A 134 0.56 7.19 -15.21
CA ASP A 134 0.08 6.10 -16.08
C ASP A 134 0.54 4.73 -15.57
N SER A 135 1.82 4.58 -15.22
CA SER A 135 2.33 3.36 -14.60
C SER A 135 1.68 3.11 -13.24
N ALA A 136 1.50 4.14 -12.42
CA ALA A 136 0.84 4.02 -11.12
C ALA A 136 -0.61 3.51 -11.26
N TYR A 137 -1.37 4.09 -12.17
CA TYR A 137 -2.76 3.70 -12.43
C TYR A 137 -2.85 2.27 -12.99
N GLY A 138 -1.98 1.90 -13.93
CA GLY A 138 -1.89 0.55 -14.47
C GLY A 138 -1.57 -0.50 -13.39
N LEU A 139 -0.58 -0.22 -12.53
CA LEU A 139 -0.21 -1.09 -11.40
C LEU A 139 -1.34 -1.22 -10.37
N ALA A 140 -2.08 -0.14 -10.09
CA ALA A 140 -3.20 -0.20 -9.15
C ALA A 140 -4.35 -1.07 -9.69
N LYS A 141 -4.70 -0.92 -10.96
CA LYS A 141 -5.69 -1.81 -11.61
C LYS A 141 -5.24 -3.27 -11.64
N MET A 142 -3.98 -3.50 -11.99
CA MET A 142 -3.38 -4.83 -11.96
C MET A 142 -3.41 -5.43 -10.56
N ALA A 143 -3.15 -4.64 -9.51
CA ALA A 143 -3.21 -5.12 -8.14
C ALA A 143 -4.62 -5.56 -7.71
N LEU A 144 -5.67 -4.86 -8.15
CA LEU A 144 -7.06 -5.29 -7.94
C LEU A 144 -7.34 -6.63 -8.64
N GLN A 145 -6.95 -6.77 -9.90
CA GLN A 145 -7.11 -8.01 -10.67
C GLN A 145 -6.33 -9.18 -10.05
N LEU A 146 -5.10 -8.92 -9.59
CA LEU A 146 -4.29 -9.94 -8.91
C LEU A 146 -4.95 -10.41 -7.61
N ASN A 147 -5.55 -9.49 -6.84
CA ASN A 147 -6.29 -9.85 -5.61
C ASN A 147 -7.50 -10.74 -5.91
N GLU A 148 -8.25 -10.43 -6.98
CA GLU A 148 -9.38 -11.27 -7.45
C GLU A 148 -8.89 -12.65 -7.89
N LYS A 149 -7.84 -12.73 -8.72
CA LYS A 149 -7.25 -13.99 -9.18
C LYS A 149 -6.78 -14.88 -8.00
N MET A 150 -6.30 -14.28 -6.93
CA MET A 150 -5.85 -14.98 -5.71
C MET A 150 -6.98 -15.36 -4.74
N GLY A 151 -8.25 -15.16 -5.10
CA GLY A 151 -9.39 -15.46 -4.23
C GLY A 151 -9.65 -14.38 -3.17
N THR A 152 -9.28 -13.15 -3.45
CA THR A 152 -9.55 -11.97 -2.62
C THR A 152 -8.98 -12.07 -1.19
N PRO A 153 -7.69 -12.37 -1.02
CA PRO A 153 -7.07 -12.51 0.30
C PRO A 153 -7.01 -11.20 1.08
N LEU A 154 -7.03 -10.06 0.36
CA LEU A 154 -7.10 -8.73 0.95
C LEU A 154 -8.51 -8.16 0.84
N PRO A 155 -9.01 -7.48 1.89
CA PRO A 155 -10.27 -6.77 1.82
C PRO A 155 -10.27 -5.75 0.68
N VAL A 156 -11.32 -5.79 -0.15
CA VAL A 156 -11.41 -4.92 -1.34
C VAL A 156 -11.42 -3.44 -0.96
N HIS A 157 -12.02 -3.09 0.19
CA HIS A 157 -12.05 -1.70 0.67
C HIS A 157 -10.64 -1.16 0.96
N THR A 158 -9.70 -2.00 1.48
CA THR A 158 -8.31 -1.63 1.71
C THR A 158 -7.60 -1.23 0.41
N LEU A 159 -7.73 -2.07 -0.64
CA LEU A 159 -7.10 -1.81 -1.93
C LEU A 159 -7.75 -0.62 -2.65
N LYS A 160 -9.08 -0.56 -2.65
CA LYS A 160 -9.81 0.56 -3.29
C LYS A 160 -9.57 1.88 -2.57
N PHE A 161 -9.48 1.90 -1.25
CA PHE A 161 -9.05 3.09 -0.53
C PHE A 161 -7.68 3.58 -1.01
N THR A 162 -6.70 2.68 -1.01
CA THR A 162 -5.32 3.01 -1.41
C THR A 162 -5.27 3.51 -2.85
N PHE A 163 -5.98 2.86 -3.76
CA PHE A 163 -6.08 3.30 -5.16
C PHE A 163 -6.71 4.68 -5.28
N SER A 164 -7.90 4.87 -4.70
CA SER A 164 -8.68 6.10 -4.87
C SER A 164 -8.03 7.29 -4.18
N HIS A 165 -7.46 7.08 -2.98
CA HIS A 165 -6.83 8.15 -2.22
C HIS A 165 -5.47 8.58 -2.79
N PHE A 166 -4.65 7.68 -3.34
CA PHE A 166 -3.28 8.00 -3.73
C PHE A 166 -3.03 8.11 -5.22
N ILE A 167 -3.96 7.63 -6.06
CA ILE A 167 -3.71 7.51 -7.51
C ILE A 167 -4.91 8.00 -8.32
N LYS A 168 -6.09 7.45 -8.06
CA LYS A 168 -7.28 7.60 -8.92
C LYS A 168 -7.73 9.05 -9.03
N HIS A 169 -7.73 9.80 -7.92
CA HIS A 169 -8.20 11.19 -7.87
C HIS A 169 -7.33 12.17 -8.69
N PHE A 170 -6.13 11.80 -9.11
CA PHE A 170 -5.34 12.59 -10.05
C PHE A 170 -5.76 12.39 -11.51
N ARG A 171 -6.63 11.42 -11.79
CA ARG A 171 -7.06 11.05 -13.14
C ARG A 171 -8.57 11.10 -13.35
N GLU A 172 -9.34 10.92 -12.31
CA GLU A 172 -10.80 10.86 -12.34
C GLU A 172 -11.42 11.98 -11.48
N GLU A 173 -12.67 12.34 -11.76
CA GLU A 173 -13.37 13.39 -11.01
C GLU A 173 -13.52 13.05 -9.53
N ALA A 174 -13.34 14.08 -8.69
CA ALA A 174 -13.43 13.93 -7.23
C ALA A 174 -14.81 13.46 -6.74
N SER A 175 -15.88 13.80 -7.45
CA SER A 175 -17.26 13.38 -7.15
C SER A 175 -17.40 11.85 -7.17
N ILE A 176 -16.82 11.18 -8.18
CA ILE A 176 -16.83 9.73 -8.32
C ILE A 176 -16.12 9.07 -7.14
N THR A 177 -14.97 9.64 -6.75
CA THR A 177 -14.21 9.15 -5.60
C THR A 177 -14.96 9.30 -4.28
N ALA A 178 -15.70 10.40 -4.09
CA ALA A 178 -16.50 10.63 -2.88
C ALA A 178 -17.65 9.61 -2.73
N ASP A 179 -18.35 9.29 -3.82
CA ASP A 179 -19.42 8.30 -3.82
C ASP A 179 -18.90 6.88 -3.56
N GLU A 180 -17.76 6.53 -4.17
CA GLU A 180 -17.06 5.27 -3.87
C GLU A 180 -16.65 5.19 -2.40
N PHE A 181 -16.13 6.27 -1.81
CA PHE A 181 -15.75 6.29 -0.40
C PHE A 181 -16.94 6.12 0.54
N ARG A 182 -18.13 6.66 0.21
CA ARG A 182 -19.37 6.42 1.01
C ARG A 182 -19.76 4.94 1.02
N GLN A 183 -19.65 4.26 -0.13
CA GLN A 183 -19.94 2.83 -0.22
C GLN A 183 -18.93 2.00 0.56
N LEU A 184 -17.64 2.26 0.35
CA LEU A 184 -16.55 1.51 0.96
C LEU A 184 -16.44 1.75 2.48
N TYR A 185 -16.85 2.93 2.97
CA TYR A 185 -16.99 3.21 4.39
C TYR A 185 -17.92 2.21 5.08
N ARG A 186 -19.09 1.95 4.48
CA ARG A 186 -20.05 0.98 5.03
C ARG A 186 -19.46 -0.43 5.05
N VAL A 187 -18.82 -0.83 3.96
CA VAL A 187 -18.16 -2.15 3.86
C VAL A 187 -17.06 -2.30 4.91
N ALA A 188 -16.23 -1.29 5.13
CA ALA A 188 -15.19 -1.31 6.15
C ALA A 188 -15.76 -1.38 7.57
N LEU A 189 -16.83 -0.62 7.83
CA LEU A 189 -17.51 -0.60 9.12
C LEU A 189 -18.14 -1.96 9.45
N GLU A 190 -18.85 -2.55 8.51
CA GLU A 190 -19.47 -3.89 8.65
C GLU A 190 -18.43 -4.99 8.83
N ALA A 191 -17.25 -4.84 8.19
CA ALA A 191 -16.11 -5.75 8.37
C ALA A 191 -15.36 -5.56 9.70
N GLY A 192 -15.70 -4.54 10.49
CA GLY A 192 -14.99 -4.20 11.73
C GLY A 192 -13.58 -3.62 11.50
N ASP A 193 -13.30 -3.12 10.31
CA ASP A 193 -12.02 -2.50 9.98
C ASP A 193 -12.02 -1.02 10.38
N HIS A 194 -11.82 -0.76 11.65
CA HIS A 194 -11.87 0.59 12.24
C HIS A 194 -10.82 1.54 11.67
N ILE A 195 -9.67 1.02 11.20
CA ILE A 195 -8.59 1.82 10.63
C ILE A 195 -9.04 2.42 9.29
N TYR A 196 -9.50 1.58 8.38
CA TYR A 196 -9.96 2.04 7.07
C TYR A 196 -11.30 2.80 7.18
N THR A 197 -12.17 2.43 8.11
CA THR A 197 -13.36 3.23 8.46
C THR A 197 -12.98 4.67 8.81
N GLY A 198 -11.97 4.87 9.66
CA GLY A 198 -11.43 6.18 10.00
C GLY A 198 -10.84 6.93 8.80
N PHE A 199 -10.10 6.23 7.94
CA PHE A 199 -9.54 6.84 6.72
C PHE A 199 -10.62 7.29 5.74
N PHE A 200 -11.67 6.50 5.54
CA PHE A 200 -12.81 6.90 4.71
C PHE A 200 -13.54 8.12 5.27
N LEU A 201 -13.81 8.15 6.57
CA LEU A 201 -14.45 9.28 7.24
C LEU A 201 -13.64 10.57 7.07
N ASN A 202 -12.33 10.51 7.31
CA ASN A 202 -11.45 11.66 7.15
C ASN A 202 -11.49 12.21 5.71
N ASN A 203 -11.46 11.33 4.71
CA ASN A 203 -11.51 11.76 3.31
C ASN A 203 -12.88 12.32 2.93
N LEU A 204 -13.97 11.71 3.39
CA LEU A 204 -15.33 12.24 3.17
C LEU A 204 -15.49 13.62 3.79
N PHE A 205 -14.95 13.85 4.98
CA PHE A 205 -14.91 15.17 5.61
C PHE A 205 -14.15 16.19 4.76
N LEU A 206 -12.98 15.83 4.23
CA LEU A 206 -12.20 16.70 3.35
C LEU A 206 -12.97 17.04 2.07
N PHE A 207 -13.63 16.07 1.42
CA PHE A 207 -14.47 16.35 0.25
C PHE A 207 -15.63 17.29 0.59
N PHE A 208 -16.25 17.14 1.75
CA PHE A 208 -17.31 18.03 2.20
C PHE A 208 -16.82 19.47 2.40
N VAL A 209 -15.69 19.64 3.08
CA VAL A 209 -15.07 20.95 3.31
C VAL A 209 -14.65 21.61 1.98
N CYS A 210 -14.06 20.84 1.04
CA CYS A 210 -13.70 21.38 -0.28
C CYS A 210 -14.93 21.84 -1.07
N LYS A 211 -16.05 21.09 -1.02
CA LYS A 211 -17.31 21.51 -1.67
C LYS A 211 -17.87 22.82 -1.11
N ILE A 212 -17.72 23.06 0.19
CA ILE A 212 -18.17 24.31 0.82
C ILE A 212 -17.29 25.49 0.43
N LYS A 213 -15.98 25.29 0.25
CA LYS A 213 -15.03 26.36 -0.08
C LYS A 213 -15.05 26.82 -1.55
N ILE A 214 -15.41 25.95 -2.48
CA ILE A 214 -15.46 26.30 -3.92
C ILE A 214 -16.49 27.38 -4.25
N PRO A 215 -17.72 27.38 -3.71
CA PRO A 215 -18.68 28.46 -3.93
C PRO A 215 -18.28 29.82 -3.34
N LEU A 216 -17.46 29.83 -2.28
CA LEU A 216 -17.01 31.06 -1.60
C LEU A 216 -15.83 31.76 -2.29
N ILE A 217 -15.17 31.09 -3.24
CA ILE A 217 -14.03 31.66 -3.99
C ILE A 217 -14.46 32.21 -5.35
N ILE A 218 -15.65 31.83 -5.84
CA ILE A 218 -16.20 32.22 -7.16
C ILE A 218 -17.27 33.33 -7.02
N SER A 219 -17.65 33.69 -5.81
CA SER A 219 -18.52 34.85 -5.51
C SER A 219 -17.70 36.06 -5.07
#